data_b83e5dd082937d3e64bfd976d137808d
#
_entry.id   b83e5dd082937d3e64bfd976d137808d
#
_cell.length_a   1.000
_cell.length_b   1.000
_cell.length_c   1.000
_cell.angle_alpha   90.00
_cell.angle_beta   90.00
_cell.angle_gamma   90.00
#
_symmetry.space_group_name_H-M   'P 1'
#
loop_
_entity.id
_entity.type
_entity.pdbx_description
1 polymer ?
#
loop_
_entity_poly.entity_id
_entity_poly.type
_entity_poly.pdbx_seq_one_letter_code
_entity_poly.pdbx_strand_id
1 'polypeptide(L)'
;GARVGFVLAPAAVRAQLAEQLGPWTISGPARHVARSALADVGWQTDARVQLRRDGQRLAALLRQAGLDSCTGTRLFQWIVLADLAAATALQHALAQHGILTRLFTHPPALRFGLPPDEAGWSRLEHALASCLPGA
;
A
#
# COMPACT_ATOMS: atom_id res chain seq x y z
N GLY A 1 12.12 -6.43 7.45
CA GLY A 1 12.69 -6.12 6.56
C GLY A 1 14.13 -5.92 6.11
N ALA A 2 14.47 -6.37 4.89
CA ALA A 2 15.82 -6.25 4.35
C ALA A 2 16.27 -4.80 4.10
N ARG A 3 15.35 -3.83 4.09
CA ARG A 3 15.63 -2.40 3.92
C ARG A 3 16.48 -2.11 2.68
N VAL A 4 16.07 -2.63 1.53
CA VAL A 4 16.70 -2.43 0.23
C VAL A 4 15.82 -1.55 -0.66
N GLY A 5 16.43 -0.57 -1.31
CA GLY A 5 15.81 0.24 -2.34
C GLY A 5 16.69 0.32 -3.58
N PHE A 6 16.11 0.74 -4.70
CA PHE A 6 16.82 0.90 -5.97
C PHE A 6 16.63 2.31 -6.50
N VAL A 7 17.70 2.88 -7.06
CA VAL A 7 17.67 4.19 -7.72
C VAL A 7 18.00 4.02 -9.20
N LEU A 8 17.04 4.39 -10.04
CA LEU A 8 17.21 4.49 -11.49
C LEU A 8 17.31 5.98 -11.84
N ALA A 9 18.52 6.43 -12.10
CA ALA A 9 18.80 7.83 -12.36
C ALA A 9 20.04 8.00 -13.28
N PRO A 10 20.26 9.18 -13.89
CA PRO A 10 21.48 9.50 -14.60
C PRO A 10 22.74 9.26 -13.75
N ALA A 11 23.86 8.97 -14.42
CA ALA A 11 25.09 8.60 -13.75
C ALA A 11 25.59 9.64 -12.71
N ALA A 12 25.47 10.94 -13.05
CA ALA A 12 25.85 12.03 -12.15
C ALA A 12 25.06 12.03 -10.83
N VAL A 13 23.73 11.82 -10.88
CA VAL A 13 22.89 11.73 -9.69
C VAL A 13 23.24 10.50 -8.85
N ARG A 14 23.48 9.37 -9.50
CA ARG A 14 23.89 8.13 -8.79
C ARG A 14 25.24 8.30 -8.09
N ALA A 15 26.20 9.00 -8.73
CA ALA A 15 27.51 9.28 -8.14
C ALA A 15 27.37 10.17 -6.89
N GLN A 16 26.61 11.26 -6.96
CA GLN A 16 26.36 12.15 -5.82
C GLN A 16 25.68 11.40 -4.66
N LEU A 17 24.69 10.56 -4.95
CA LEU A 17 24.06 9.73 -3.91
C LEU A 17 25.02 8.74 -3.29
N ALA A 18 25.88 8.09 -4.08
CA ALA A 18 26.88 7.15 -3.59
C ALA A 18 27.89 7.84 -2.66
N GLU A 19 28.32 9.05 -3.00
CA GLU A 19 29.21 9.87 -2.17
C GLU A 19 28.58 10.23 -0.81
N GLN A 20 27.31 10.66 -0.82
CA GLN A 20 26.58 11.03 0.39
C GLN A 20 26.29 9.81 1.30
N LEU A 21 25.92 8.69 0.71
CA LEU A 21 25.54 7.47 1.44
C LEU A 21 26.72 6.66 1.94
N GLY A 22 27.88 6.79 1.32
CA GLY A 22 29.10 6.05 1.65
C GLY A 22 29.04 4.57 1.26
N PRO A 23 30.09 3.80 1.59
CA PRO A 23 30.26 2.42 1.09
C PRO A 23 29.38 1.36 1.77
N TRP A 24 28.81 1.64 2.95
CA TRP A 24 28.09 0.67 3.78
C TRP A 24 26.57 0.84 3.74
N THR A 25 26.04 1.33 2.64
CA THR A 25 24.60 1.63 2.46
C THR A 25 23.70 0.42 2.64
N ILE A 26 24.17 -0.77 2.24
CA ILE A 26 23.40 -2.02 2.26
C ILE A 26 24.23 -3.12 2.94
N SER A 27 23.65 -3.74 3.96
CA SER A 27 24.29 -4.86 4.65
C SER A 27 24.47 -6.09 3.72
N GLY A 28 25.43 -6.94 4.02
CA GLY A 28 25.66 -8.19 3.29
C GLY A 28 24.40 -9.09 3.23
N PRO A 29 23.73 -9.37 4.37
CA PRO A 29 22.48 -10.13 4.39
C PRO A 29 21.37 -9.50 3.52
N ALA A 30 21.18 -8.18 3.60
CA ALA A 30 20.19 -7.48 2.79
C ALA A 30 20.47 -7.60 1.29
N ARG A 31 21.74 -7.51 0.88
CA ARG A 31 22.16 -7.71 -0.51
C ARG A 31 21.91 -9.14 -0.99
N HIS A 32 22.19 -10.14 -0.15
CA HIS A 32 21.95 -11.54 -0.47
C HIS A 32 20.45 -11.80 -0.72
N VAL A 33 19.60 -11.38 0.23
CA VAL A 33 18.12 -11.50 0.11
C VAL A 33 17.59 -10.79 -1.13
N ALA A 34 18.05 -9.56 -1.40
CA ALA A 34 17.63 -8.82 -2.59
C ALA A 34 18.01 -9.53 -3.90
N ARG A 35 19.21 -10.07 -4.00
CA ARG A 35 19.65 -10.83 -5.18
C ARG A 35 18.80 -12.08 -5.40
N SER A 36 18.55 -12.85 -4.33
CA SER A 36 17.73 -14.06 -4.39
C SER A 36 16.29 -13.72 -4.83
N ALA A 37 15.67 -12.70 -4.22
CA ALA A 37 14.33 -12.27 -4.57
C ALA A 37 14.21 -11.75 -6.01
N LEU A 38 15.22 -11.04 -6.52
CA LEU A 38 15.24 -10.56 -7.90
C LEU A 38 15.47 -11.67 -8.93
N ALA A 39 16.12 -12.77 -8.53
CA ALA A 39 16.33 -13.92 -9.39
C ALA A 39 15.12 -14.87 -9.44
N ASP A 40 14.21 -14.80 -8.49
CA ASP A 40 13.01 -15.65 -8.42
C ASP A 40 11.90 -15.12 -9.35
N VAL A 41 12.06 -15.41 -10.63
CA VAL A 41 11.12 -15.01 -11.69
C VAL A 41 9.76 -15.69 -11.54
N GLY A 42 9.73 -16.94 -11.05
CA GLY A 42 8.50 -17.70 -10.79
C GLY A 42 7.64 -16.99 -9.76
N TRP A 43 8.18 -16.75 -8.58
CA TRP A 43 7.49 -16.00 -7.53
C TRP A 43 7.02 -14.60 -7.98
N GLN A 44 7.87 -13.87 -8.71
CA GLN A 44 7.51 -12.53 -9.21
C GLN A 44 6.31 -12.58 -10.17
N THR A 45 6.23 -13.61 -11.00
CA THR A 45 5.13 -13.80 -11.95
C THR A 45 3.82 -14.06 -11.20
N ASP A 46 3.84 -15.00 -10.25
CA ASP A 46 2.68 -15.36 -9.46
C ASP A 46 2.23 -14.19 -8.57
N ALA A 47 3.17 -13.50 -7.93
CA ALA A 47 2.88 -12.33 -7.13
C ALA A 47 2.23 -11.20 -7.94
N ARG A 48 2.67 -10.96 -9.20
CA ARG A 48 2.04 -9.95 -10.07
C ARG A 48 0.60 -10.31 -10.44
N VAL A 49 0.29 -11.58 -10.63
CA VAL A 49 -1.07 -12.06 -10.90
C VAL A 49 -1.94 -11.86 -9.66
N GLN A 50 -1.48 -12.33 -8.51
CA GLN A 50 -2.16 -12.19 -7.22
C GLN A 50 -2.45 -10.71 -6.90
N LEU A 51 -1.42 -9.86 -6.93
CA LEU A 51 -1.55 -8.43 -6.62
C LEU A 51 -2.52 -7.71 -7.58
N ARG A 52 -2.60 -8.14 -8.84
CA ARG A 52 -3.58 -7.58 -9.78
C ARG A 52 -5.00 -7.92 -9.35
N ARG A 53 -5.26 -9.20 -9.04
CA ARG A 53 -6.55 -9.69 -8.58
C ARG A 53 -6.99 -8.99 -7.29
N ASP A 54 -6.11 -8.95 -6.30
CA ASP A 54 -6.42 -8.41 -4.99
C ASP A 54 -6.58 -6.88 -5.03
N GLY A 55 -5.76 -6.19 -5.82
CA GLY A 55 -5.91 -4.76 -6.04
C GLY A 55 -7.24 -4.40 -6.73
N GLN A 56 -7.70 -5.21 -7.68
CA GLN A 56 -9.02 -5.04 -8.31
C GLN A 56 -10.16 -5.32 -7.32
N ARG A 57 -10.04 -6.38 -6.50
CA ARG A 57 -11.00 -6.70 -5.44
C ARG A 57 -11.13 -5.55 -4.44
N LEU A 58 -10.00 -4.99 -3.97
CA LEU A 58 -10.01 -3.86 -3.04
C LEU A 58 -10.67 -2.63 -3.66
N ALA A 59 -10.32 -2.29 -4.89
CA ALA A 59 -10.92 -1.15 -5.58
C ALA A 59 -12.44 -1.31 -5.81
N ALA A 60 -12.89 -2.53 -6.10
CA ALA A 60 -14.31 -2.82 -6.25
C ALA A 60 -15.05 -2.70 -4.91
N LEU A 61 -14.50 -3.27 -3.85
CA LEU A 61 -15.07 -3.22 -2.50
C LEU A 61 -15.22 -1.78 -1.99
N LEU A 62 -14.17 -0.95 -2.16
CA LEU A 62 -14.22 0.45 -1.73
C LEU A 62 -15.26 1.26 -2.51
N ARG A 63 -15.39 1.02 -3.84
CA ARG A 63 -16.45 1.67 -4.63
C ARG A 63 -17.85 1.22 -4.23
N GLN A 64 -18.05 -0.07 -3.94
CA GLN A 64 -19.33 -0.58 -3.43
C GLN A 64 -19.72 0.04 -2.09
N ALA A 65 -18.74 0.46 -1.30
CA ALA A 65 -18.94 1.19 -0.06
C ALA A 65 -19.06 2.73 -0.26
N GLY A 66 -19.33 3.21 -1.49
CA GLY A 66 -19.51 4.63 -1.79
C GLY A 66 -18.24 5.47 -1.83
N LEU A 67 -17.06 4.85 -1.83
CA LEU A 67 -15.77 5.54 -1.89
C LEU A 67 -15.29 5.64 -3.35
N ASP A 68 -15.97 6.44 -4.17
CA ASP A 68 -15.78 6.48 -5.62
C ASP A 68 -14.50 7.15 -6.09
N SER A 69 -13.93 8.10 -5.33
CA SER A 69 -12.66 8.76 -5.67
C SER A 69 -11.46 7.86 -5.40
N CYS A 70 -11.54 6.62 -5.91
CA CYS A 70 -10.55 5.58 -5.70
C CYS A 70 -9.51 5.58 -6.82
N THR A 71 -8.27 5.92 -6.48
CA THR A 71 -7.11 5.73 -7.35
C THR A 71 -6.06 4.91 -6.63
N GLY A 72 -5.18 4.23 -7.35
CA GLY A 72 -4.17 3.47 -6.66
C GLY A 72 -3.29 2.60 -7.53
N THR A 73 -2.61 1.70 -6.87
CA THR A 73 -1.76 0.68 -7.47
C THR A 73 -2.34 -0.71 -7.17
N ARG A 74 -1.61 -1.75 -7.58
CA ARG A 74 -1.96 -3.13 -7.20
C ARG A 74 -1.71 -3.44 -5.72
N LEU A 75 -0.98 -2.56 -4.99
CA LEU A 75 -0.59 -2.77 -3.60
C LEU A 75 -1.48 -2.03 -2.61
N PHE A 76 -2.11 -0.94 -3.04
CA PHE A 76 -2.96 -0.12 -2.19
C PHE A 76 -3.91 0.74 -3.04
N GLN A 77 -4.98 1.19 -2.39
CA GLN A 77 -5.92 2.16 -2.94
C GLN A 77 -5.83 3.47 -2.14
N TRP A 78 -6.00 4.57 -2.86
CA TRP A 78 -5.97 5.93 -2.34
C TRP A 78 -7.35 6.55 -2.51
N ILE A 79 -7.96 6.98 -1.41
CA ILE A 79 -9.30 7.55 -1.39
C ILE A 79 -9.19 8.99 -0.92
N VAL A 80 -9.53 9.94 -1.76
CA VAL A 80 -9.65 11.35 -1.39
C VAL A 80 -11.02 11.56 -0.77
N LEU A 81 -11.08 12.27 0.35
CA LEU A 81 -12.29 12.58 1.10
C LEU A 81 -12.57 14.08 1.05
N ALA A 82 -13.79 14.46 1.40
CA ALA A 82 -14.26 15.85 1.28
C ALA A 82 -13.36 16.84 2.09
N ASP A 83 -12.97 16.42 3.29
CA ASP A 83 -12.11 17.22 4.17
C ASP A 83 -11.34 16.33 5.16
N LEU A 84 -10.48 16.96 5.97
CA LEU A 84 -9.68 16.25 6.96
C LEU A 84 -10.51 15.68 8.11
N ALA A 85 -11.63 16.32 8.46
CA ALA A 85 -12.51 15.83 9.51
C ALA A 85 -13.17 14.52 9.10
N ALA A 86 -13.69 14.44 7.87
CA ALA A 86 -14.26 13.22 7.30
C ALA A 86 -13.21 12.10 7.20
N ALA A 87 -11.99 12.43 6.74
CA ALA A 87 -10.91 11.46 6.65
C ALA A 87 -10.50 10.91 8.03
N THR A 88 -10.40 11.78 9.03
CA THR A 88 -10.05 11.40 10.40
C THR A 88 -11.17 10.57 11.05
N ALA A 89 -12.42 10.98 10.88
CA ALA A 89 -13.58 10.25 11.40
C ALA A 89 -13.65 8.82 10.84
N LEU A 90 -13.52 8.68 9.52
CA LEU A 90 -13.52 7.36 8.88
C LEU A 90 -12.31 6.51 9.33
N GLN A 91 -11.12 7.11 9.44
CA GLN A 91 -9.94 6.40 9.96
C GLN A 91 -10.20 5.84 11.36
N HIS A 92 -10.74 6.66 12.26
CA HIS A 92 -11.01 6.25 13.63
C HIS A 92 -12.09 5.16 13.69
N ALA A 93 -13.18 5.30 12.93
CA ALA A 93 -14.22 4.29 12.85
C ALA A 93 -13.66 2.94 12.37
N LEU A 94 -12.87 2.93 11.29
CA LEU A 94 -12.21 1.73 10.78
C LEU A 94 -11.23 1.13 11.80
N ALA A 95 -10.49 1.96 12.54
CA ALA A 95 -9.55 1.50 13.58
C ALA A 95 -10.27 0.77 14.72
N GLN A 96 -11.50 1.16 15.08
CA GLN A 96 -12.33 0.46 16.07
C GLN A 96 -12.70 -0.96 15.61
N HIS A 97 -12.74 -1.22 14.31
CA HIS A 97 -12.92 -2.54 13.71
C HIS A 97 -11.59 -3.27 13.43
N GLY A 98 -10.46 -2.74 13.92
CA GLY A 98 -9.13 -3.32 13.72
C GLY A 98 -8.58 -3.12 12.29
N ILE A 99 -9.10 -2.16 11.53
CA ILE A 99 -8.61 -1.79 10.19
C ILE A 99 -7.74 -0.54 10.31
N LEU A 100 -6.44 -0.71 10.12
CA LEU A 100 -5.50 0.41 10.13
C LEU A 100 -5.27 0.94 8.73
N THR A 101 -5.68 2.18 8.49
CA THR A 101 -5.43 2.92 7.26
C THR A 101 -4.41 4.03 7.50
N ARG A 102 -3.78 4.51 6.44
CA ARG A 102 -2.88 5.66 6.53
C ARG A 102 -3.62 6.94 6.15
N LEU A 103 -3.69 7.88 7.10
CA LEU A 103 -4.24 9.22 6.89
C LEU A 103 -3.20 10.13 6.22
N PHE A 104 -3.68 10.96 5.31
CA PHE A 104 -2.95 12.08 4.71
C PHE A 104 -3.76 13.35 4.88
N THR A 105 -3.06 14.47 5.06
CA THR A 105 -3.68 15.77 5.34
C THR A 105 -3.82 16.66 4.10
N HIS A 106 -2.95 16.46 3.10
CA HIS A 106 -2.94 17.26 1.86
C HIS A 106 -2.64 16.38 0.63
N PRO A 107 -3.65 16.06 -0.18
CA PRO A 107 -5.09 16.24 0.08
C PRO A 107 -5.57 15.35 1.22
N PRO A 108 -6.72 15.67 1.87
CA PRO A 108 -7.34 14.78 2.85
C PRO A 108 -7.65 13.43 2.24
N ALA A 109 -7.01 12.38 2.70
CA ALA A 109 -7.13 11.07 2.06
C ALA A 109 -6.80 9.92 3.02
N LEU A 110 -7.34 8.73 2.70
CA LEU A 110 -6.96 7.47 3.32
C LEU A 110 -6.30 6.54 2.31
N ARG A 111 -5.26 5.84 2.74
CA ARG A 111 -4.65 4.77 1.97
C ARG A 111 -4.99 3.42 2.59
N PHE A 112 -5.65 2.58 1.81
CA PHE A 112 -5.98 1.20 2.16
C PHE A 112 -4.94 0.26 1.54
N GLY A 113 -4.34 -0.61 2.36
CA GLY A 113 -3.51 -1.73 1.91
C GLY A 113 -4.36 -2.96 1.62
N LEU A 114 -3.74 -3.97 0.99
CA LEU A 114 -4.38 -5.26 0.75
C LEU A 114 -4.51 -6.02 2.08
N PRO A 115 -5.69 -6.61 2.38
CA PRO A 115 -5.82 -7.57 3.46
C PRO A 115 -4.92 -8.80 3.23
N PRO A 116 -4.35 -9.40 4.29
CA PRO A 116 -3.39 -10.49 4.16
C PRO A 116 -4.03 -11.84 3.79
N ASP A 117 -5.31 -12.03 4.14
CA ASP A 117 -6.05 -13.28 4.01
C ASP A 117 -7.56 -13.04 3.91
N GLU A 118 -8.35 -14.08 3.69
CA GLU A 118 -9.81 -13.97 3.57
C GLU A 118 -10.49 -13.49 4.86
N ALA A 119 -9.93 -13.76 6.04
CA ALA A 119 -10.44 -13.21 7.28
C ALA A 119 -10.26 -11.68 7.35
N GLY A 120 -9.14 -11.18 6.85
CA GLY A 120 -8.88 -9.76 6.67
C GLY A 120 -9.82 -9.10 5.66
N TRP A 121 -10.13 -9.78 4.56
CA TRP A 121 -11.12 -9.32 3.58
C TRP A 121 -12.52 -9.21 4.18
N SER A 122 -13.00 -10.26 4.84
CA SER A 122 -14.31 -10.26 5.51
C SER A 122 -14.39 -9.17 6.59
N ARG A 123 -13.32 -8.98 7.37
CA ARG A 123 -13.26 -7.90 8.36
C ARG A 123 -13.38 -6.52 7.72
N LEU A 124 -12.69 -6.28 6.60
CA LEU A 124 -12.77 -5.01 5.87
C LEU A 124 -14.17 -4.77 5.32
N GLU A 125 -14.81 -5.79 4.74
CA GLU A 125 -16.20 -5.72 4.24
C GLU A 125 -17.17 -5.31 5.36
N HIS A 126 -17.13 -6.00 6.49
CA HIS A 126 -17.99 -5.69 7.64
C HIS A 126 -17.72 -4.28 8.22
N ALA A 127 -16.44 -3.90 8.32
CA ALA A 127 -16.07 -2.58 8.82
C ALA A 127 -16.59 -1.46 7.90
N LEU A 128 -16.45 -1.60 6.59
CA LEU A 128 -16.96 -0.63 5.64
C LEU A 128 -18.47 -0.50 5.70
N ALA A 129 -19.21 -1.63 5.74
CA ALA A 129 -20.66 -1.64 5.88
C ALA A 129 -21.12 -0.97 7.19
N SER A 130 -20.38 -1.13 8.28
CA SER A 130 -20.69 -0.50 9.57
C SER A 130 -20.35 0.98 9.62
N CYS A 131 -19.27 1.42 8.97
CA CYS A 131 -18.80 2.80 9.01
C CYS A 131 -19.48 3.70 7.97
N LEU A 132 -20.04 3.13 6.90
CA LEU A 132 -20.63 3.83 5.77
C LEU A 132 -22.06 3.29 5.49
N PRO A 133 -22.98 3.40 6.45
CA PRO A 133 -24.35 2.90 6.27
C PRO A 133 -25.07 3.73 5.23
N GLY A 134 -25.48 3.12 4.12
CA GLY A 134 -26.28 3.76 3.07
C GLY A 134 -25.52 4.17 1.81
N ALA A 135 -24.35 3.56 1.58
CA ALA A 135 -23.67 3.65 0.29
C ALA A 135 -24.25 2.63 -0.71
#